data_b72f52bb9b91054cfac6ff8f31c889d3
#
_entry.id   b72f52bb9b91054cfac6ff8f31c889d3
#
_cell.length_a   1.000
_cell.length_b   1.000
_cell.length_c   1.000
_cell.angle_alpha   90.00
_cell.angle_beta   90.00
_cell.angle_gamma   90.00
#
_symmetry.space_group_name_H-M   'P 1'
#
loop_
_entity.id
_entity.type
_entity.pdbx_description
1 polymer ?
#
loop_
_entity_poly.entity_id
_entity_poly.type
_entity_poly.pdbx_seq_one_letter_code
_entity_poly.pdbx_strand_id
1 'polypeptide(L)'
;MIGHTPAALRRPPHVGLFHPLGLPGIMARQDFRGHLLFVVTVQVVLLLVAISIDLARYFDQVTSTAAGGGVLAKASLLAWYLGLRIIDMVTRLLPIAVFVGILAFELWSILTRRRAIHWISGRHPLRALGPAAAVGLVLAPLQYTLETRWRPEAVLAQSVAKLGAYGERYVRDRPAKPVWFMSADRLVHADIRFGPPAELVDVDVYRLDDLGRVSEVIRAARAEPSGTPDVWRFRDAIRWTRDPASPSSMRVSTRTGEELLTIPLHPLAVTYMGVPAKYVPDDDLREIIASGTDMLVGADYRVWLEVRRANTLMPLAMALLAASVSFFAGARRPSLPVLAGCVLAGYSIHVAVRVFIAAGELRIIPPEAAAWIPVGIALAAVPLFVAVVAARDWRA
;
A
#
# COMPACT_ATOMS: atom_id res chain seq x y z
N MET A 1 -1.41 -44.77 68.25
CA MET A 1 -2.03 -43.57 67.66
C MET A 1 -0.94 -42.70 67.12
N ILE A 2 -0.64 -42.79 65.80
CA ILE A 2 0.37 -41.98 65.11
C ILE A 2 -0.41 -40.97 64.27
N GLY A 3 -0.38 -39.70 64.69
CA GLY A 3 -1.07 -38.60 64.00
C GLY A 3 -0.32 -38.21 62.72
N HIS A 4 -0.94 -38.43 61.59
CA HIS A 4 -0.50 -37.86 60.30
C HIS A 4 -0.95 -36.40 60.18
N THR A 5 -0.02 -35.48 60.27
CA THR A 5 -0.23 -34.08 59.94
C THR A 5 -0.30 -33.96 58.39
N PRO A 6 -1.38 -33.37 57.79
CA PRO A 6 -1.45 -33.19 56.34
C PRO A 6 -0.39 -32.16 55.91
N ALA A 7 0.42 -32.54 54.94
CA ALA A 7 1.38 -31.66 54.27
C ALA A 7 0.65 -30.46 53.67
N ALA A 8 0.94 -29.28 54.17
CA ALA A 8 0.44 -28.02 53.59
C ALA A 8 0.89 -27.92 52.13
N LEU A 9 -0.04 -27.91 51.21
CA LEU A 9 0.15 -27.59 49.79
C LEU A 9 0.85 -26.23 49.70
N ARG A 10 2.17 -26.25 49.46
CA ARG A 10 2.93 -25.03 49.11
C ARG A 10 2.36 -24.49 47.83
N ARG A 11 1.70 -23.33 47.90
CA ARG A 11 1.34 -22.55 46.72
C ARG A 11 2.61 -22.31 45.91
N PRO A 12 2.60 -22.56 44.56
CA PRO A 12 3.73 -22.22 43.72
C PRO A 12 4.02 -20.73 43.85
N PRO A 13 5.30 -20.31 43.84
CA PRO A 13 5.64 -18.92 43.94
C PRO A 13 4.99 -18.14 42.78
N HIS A 14 4.31 -17.05 43.14
CA HIS A 14 3.81 -16.10 42.15
C HIS A 14 4.99 -15.64 41.30
N VAL A 15 5.17 -16.21 40.11
CA VAL A 15 6.12 -15.75 39.11
C VAL A 15 5.64 -14.40 38.65
N GLY A 16 6.30 -13.34 39.15
CA GLY A 16 5.97 -11.98 38.80
C GLY A 16 5.98 -11.80 37.26
N LEU A 17 4.87 -11.36 36.73
CA LEU A 17 4.65 -11.09 35.28
C LEU A 17 5.58 -9.99 34.72
N PHE A 18 6.32 -9.28 35.57
CA PHE A 18 7.19 -8.17 35.23
C PHE A 18 8.60 -8.37 35.77
N HIS A 19 9.43 -9.16 35.08
CA HIS A 19 10.86 -8.95 35.18
C HIS A 19 11.25 -7.85 34.18
N PRO A 20 12.08 -6.86 34.63
CA PRO A 20 12.55 -5.79 33.73
C PRO A 20 13.27 -6.40 32.53
N LEU A 21 13.20 -5.70 31.41
CA LEU A 21 13.79 -6.00 30.10
C LEU A 21 15.27 -6.41 30.25
N GLY A 22 15.54 -7.64 30.65
CA GLY A 22 16.86 -8.23 30.57
C GLY A 22 17.27 -8.31 29.09
N LEU A 23 18.51 -7.99 28.80
CA LEU A 23 19.12 -8.15 27.47
C LEU A 23 18.65 -9.47 26.85
N PRO A 24 18.25 -9.50 25.58
CA PRO A 24 17.71 -10.69 24.97
C PRO A 24 18.71 -11.83 25.09
N GLY A 25 18.33 -12.88 25.82
CA GLY A 25 19.19 -14.03 26.03
C GLY A 25 19.59 -14.67 24.69
N ILE A 26 20.63 -15.50 24.70
CA ILE A 26 21.16 -16.19 23.50
C ILE A 26 20.05 -16.86 22.70
N MET A 27 19.08 -17.47 23.37
CA MET A 27 17.91 -18.11 22.74
C MET A 27 17.03 -17.11 21.97
N ALA A 28 16.77 -15.93 22.51
CA ALA A 28 15.96 -14.91 21.82
C ALA A 28 16.67 -14.38 20.56
N ARG A 29 18.01 -14.23 20.61
CA ARG A 29 18.80 -13.85 19.42
C ARG A 29 18.79 -14.94 18.36
N GLN A 30 18.86 -16.21 18.76
CA GLN A 30 18.78 -17.34 17.81
C GLN A 30 17.39 -17.42 17.19
N ASP A 31 16.31 -17.22 17.96
CA ASP A 31 14.95 -17.22 17.43
C ASP A 31 14.74 -16.04 16.48
N PHE A 32 15.21 -14.83 16.82
CA PHE A 32 15.18 -13.67 15.93
C PHE A 32 15.88 -13.95 14.59
N ARG A 33 17.10 -14.48 14.64
CA ARG A 33 17.86 -14.84 13.41
C ARG A 33 17.13 -15.91 12.61
N GLY A 34 16.57 -16.91 13.28
CA GLY A 34 15.78 -17.96 12.63
C GLY A 34 14.53 -17.39 11.94
N HIS A 35 13.74 -16.59 12.64
CA HIS A 35 12.58 -15.90 12.05
C HIS A 35 12.99 -15.08 10.83
N LEU A 36 14.02 -14.24 10.97
CA LEU A 36 14.49 -13.38 9.87
C LEU A 36 14.97 -14.20 8.67
N LEU A 37 15.75 -15.28 8.90
CA LEU A 37 16.21 -16.15 7.82
C LEU A 37 15.05 -16.79 7.06
N PHE A 38 14.06 -17.33 7.77
CA PHE A 38 12.89 -17.94 7.14
C PHE A 38 12.05 -16.90 6.38
N VAL A 39 11.86 -15.69 6.92
CA VAL A 39 11.18 -14.59 6.23
C VAL A 39 11.91 -14.25 4.93
N VAL A 40 13.23 -14.07 4.98
CA VAL A 40 14.04 -13.76 3.79
C VAL A 40 13.96 -14.91 2.78
N THR A 41 14.05 -16.16 3.22
CA THR A 41 13.94 -17.34 2.33
C THR A 41 12.58 -17.37 1.64
N VAL A 42 11.48 -17.20 2.38
CA VAL A 42 10.13 -17.17 1.81
C VAL A 42 9.98 -15.99 0.85
N GLN A 43 10.49 -14.81 1.22
CA GLN A 43 10.45 -13.62 0.35
C GLN A 43 11.18 -13.90 -0.97
N VAL A 44 12.37 -14.51 -0.93
CA VAL A 44 13.15 -14.84 -2.14
C VAL A 44 12.39 -15.86 -3.00
N VAL A 45 11.83 -16.91 -2.41
CA VAL A 45 11.06 -17.92 -3.15
C VAL A 45 9.82 -17.28 -3.83
N LEU A 46 9.05 -16.49 -3.10
CA LEU A 46 7.89 -15.80 -3.67
C LEU A 46 8.30 -14.82 -4.77
N LEU A 47 9.41 -14.12 -4.58
CA LEU A 47 9.95 -13.18 -5.56
C LEU A 47 10.40 -13.91 -6.83
N LEU A 48 11.12 -15.02 -6.73
CA LEU A 48 11.54 -15.81 -7.87
C LEU A 48 10.34 -16.29 -8.70
N VAL A 49 9.30 -16.80 -8.04
CA VAL A 49 8.06 -17.22 -8.73
C VAL A 49 7.40 -16.02 -9.42
N ALA A 50 7.27 -14.89 -8.73
CA ALA A 50 6.63 -13.70 -9.28
C ALA A 50 7.42 -13.12 -10.47
N ILE A 51 8.76 -13.05 -10.38
CA ILE A 51 9.63 -12.59 -11.47
C ILE A 51 9.58 -13.54 -12.66
N SER A 52 9.57 -14.87 -12.42
CA SER A 52 9.49 -15.85 -13.51
C SER A 52 8.20 -15.67 -14.33
N ILE A 53 7.07 -15.48 -13.66
CA ILE A 53 5.78 -15.21 -14.32
C ILE A 53 5.81 -13.88 -15.09
N ASP A 54 6.37 -12.84 -14.50
CA ASP A 54 6.47 -11.52 -15.11
C ASP A 54 7.39 -11.53 -16.34
N LEU A 55 8.54 -12.18 -16.21
CA LEU A 55 9.51 -12.31 -17.29
C LEU A 55 8.95 -13.13 -18.46
N ALA A 56 8.28 -14.26 -18.18
CA ALA A 56 7.63 -15.06 -19.22
C ALA A 56 6.62 -14.24 -20.05
N ARG A 57 6.05 -13.20 -19.46
CA ARG A 57 5.06 -12.36 -20.14
C ARG A 57 5.65 -11.17 -20.88
N TYR A 58 6.69 -10.54 -20.33
CA TYR A 58 7.18 -9.24 -20.80
C TYR A 58 8.62 -9.26 -21.34
N PHE A 59 9.28 -10.40 -21.39
CA PHE A 59 10.66 -10.52 -21.84
C PHE A 59 10.86 -9.97 -23.26
N ASP A 60 10.02 -10.39 -24.21
CA ASP A 60 10.12 -9.98 -25.61
C ASP A 60 9.84 -8.47 -25.77
N GLN A 61 8.85 -7.94 -25.05
CA GLN A 61 8.54 -6.52 -25.07
C GLN A 61 9.71 -5.68 -24.56
N VAL A 62 10.29 -6.06 -23.41
CA VAL A 62 11.41 -5.33 -22.81
C VAL A 62 12.65 -5.38 -23.72
N THR A 63 12.95 -6.54 -24.28
CA THR A 63 14.12 -6.71 -25.14
C THR A 63 13.96 -6.07 -26.51
N SER A 64 12.74 -5.99 -27.06
CA SER A 64 12.44 -5.30 -28.33
C SER A 64 12.53 -3.78 -28.21
N THR A 65 12.33 -3.21 -27.02
CA THR A 65 12.54 -1.76 -26.80
C THR A 65 13.99 -1.34 -27.05
N ALA A 66 14.95 -2.26 -26.89
CA ALA A 66 16.38 -2.05 -27.23
C ALA A 66 16.78 -2.63 -28.60
N ALA A 67 15.87 -2.66 -29.59
CA ALA A 67 16.08 -3.36 -30.87
C ALA A 67 17.28 -2.87 -31.68
N GLY A 68 17.71 -1.61 -31.54
CA GLY A 68 18.91 -1.06 -32.18
C GLY A 68 20.21 -1.26 -31.38
N GLY A 69 20.17 -1.80 -30.17
CA GLY A 69 21.30 -2.00 -29.29
C GLY A 69 21.87 -3.43 -29.35
N GLY A 70 23.19 -3.56 -29.10
CA GLY A 70 23.82 -4.87 -28.97
C GLY A 70 23.33 -5.66 -27.74
N VAL A 71 23.85 -6.87 -27.57
CA VAL A 71 23.50 -7.77 -26.45
C VAL A 71 23.65 -7.08 -25.08
N LEU A 72 24.67 -6.25 -24.91
CA LEU A 72 24.93 -5.53 -23.66
C LEU A 72 23.82 -4.52 -23.35
N ALA A 73 23.32 -3.79 -24.34
CA ALA A 73 22.23 -2.84 -24.17
C ALA A 73 20.92 -3.54 -23.78
N LYS A 74 20.63 -4.69 -24.38
CA LYS A 74 19.46 -5.51 -23.99
C LYS A 74 19.60 -6.04 -22.57
N ALA A 75 20.78 -6.53 -22.20
CA ALA A 75 21.05 -7.06 -20.87
C ALA A 75 20.94 -5.95 -19.79
N SER A 76 21.48 -4.76 -20.04
CA SER A 76 21.39 -3.63 -19.11
C SER A 76 19.96 -3.13 -18.94
N LEU A 77 19.17 -3.05 -20.01
CA LEU A 77 17.76 -2.67 -19.94
C LEU A 77 16.94 -3.71 -19.16
N LEU A 78 17.20 -5.00 -19.41
CA LEU A 78 16.55 -6.08 -18.69
C LEU A 78 16.90 -6.06 -17.20
N ALA A 79 18.17 -5.84 -16.84
CA ALA A 79 18.61 -5.74 -15.46
C ALA A 79 17.96 -4.54 -14.74
N TRP A 80 17.88 -3.40 -15.41
CA TRP A 80 17.19 -2.21 -14.91
C TRP A 80 15.69 -2.48 -14.68
N TYR A 81 15.01 -3.05 -15.68
CA TYR A 81 13.61 -3.45 -15.56
C TYR A 81 13.38 -4.39 -14.39
N LEU A 82 14.21 -5.43 -14.25
CA LEU A 82 14.11 -6.37 -13.13
C LEU A 82 14.30 -5.68 -11.77
N GLY A 83 15.24 -4.75 -11.66
CA GLY A 83 15.44 -3.95 -10.43
C GLY A 83 14.16 -3.20 -10.03
N LEU A 84 13.53 -2.53 -10.98
CA LEU A 84 12.27 -1.82 -10.74
C LEU A 84 11.11 -2.78 -10.37
N ARG A 85 11.04 -3.95 -11.01
CA ARG A 85 10.03 -4.96 -10.70
C ARG A 85 10.22 -5.61 -9.34
N ILE A 86 11.46 -5.86 -8.94
CA ILE A 86 11.79 -6.38 -7.60
C ILE A 86 11.24 -5.46 -6.52
N ILE A 87 11.45 -4.15 -6.64
CA ILE A 87 10.93 -3.16 -5.68
C ILE A 87 9.41 -3.27 -5.53
N ASP A 88 8.67 -3.27 -6.63
CA ASP A 88 7.20 -3.38 -6.60
C ASP A 88 6.73 -4.72 -6.02
N MET A 89 7.36 -5.83 -6.41
CA MET A 89 6.99 -7.17 -5.95
C MET A 89 7.33 -7.39 -4.47
N VAL A 90 8.51 -6.95 -4.02
CA VAL A 90 8.90 -7.03 -2.61
C VAL A 90 7.91 -6.28 -1.75
N THR A 91 7.55 -5.05 -2.13
CA THR A 91 6.58 -4.24 -1.37
C THR A 91 5.25 -4.96 -1.14
N ARG A 92 4.75 -5.66 -2.15
CA ARG A 92 3.46 -6.38 -2.06
C ARG A 92 3.54 -7.69 -1.30
N LEU A 93 4.67 -8.38 -1.42
CA LEU A 93 4.86 -9.74 -0.89
C LEU A 93 5.37 -9.74 0.55
N LEU A 94 6.00 -8.64 1.02
CA LEU A 94 6.65 -8.58 2.32
C LEU A 94 5.73 -8.95 3.50
N PRO A 95 4.50 -8.42 3.63
CA PRO A 95 3.64 -8.81 4.75
C PRO A 95 3.28 -10.30 4.76
N ILE A 96 3.04 -10.88 3.57
CA ILE A 96 2.74 -12.31 3.41
C ILE A 96 3.99 -13.14 3.71
N ALA A 97 5.17 -12.72 3.24
CA ALA A 97 6.43 -13.39 3.49
C ALA A 97 6.78 -13.39 4.98
N VAL A 98 6.48 -12.30 5.70
CA VAL A 98 6.65 -12.23 7.16
C VAL A 98 5.74 -13.25 7.84
N PHE A 99 4.45 -13.29 7.49
CA PHE A 99 3.52 -14.26 8.08
C PHE A 99 3.97 -15.69 7.83
N VAL A 100 4.17 -16.05 6.57
CA VAL A 100 4.53 -17.42 6.17
C VAL A 100 5.91 -17.83 6.70
N GLY A 101 6.89 -16.91 6.66
CA GLY A 101 8.24 -17.17 7.13
C GLY A 101 8.29 -17.43 8.65
N ILE A 102 7.62 -16.61 9.43
CA ILE A 102 7.55 -16.80 10.90
C ILE A 102 6.78 -18.09 11.22
N LEU A 103 5.63 -18.32 10.57
CA LEU A 103 4.86 -19.54 10.77
C LEU A 103 5.70 -20.79 10.41
N ALA A 104 6.42 -20.76 9.31
CA ALA A 104 7.29 -21.87 8.88
C ALA A 104 8.43 -22.12 9.88
N PHE A 105 9.07 -21.08 10.42
CA PHE A 105 10.08 -21.24 11.47
C PHE A 105 9.47 -21.83 12.75
N GLU A 106 8.32 -21.39 13.17
CA GLU A 106 7.64 -21.91 14.36
C GLU A 106 7.27 -23.40 14.17
N LEU A 107 6.77 -23.77 13.00
CA LEU A 107 6.48 -25.17 12.64
C LEU A 107 7.78 -26.01 12.58
N TRP A 108 8.85 -25.48 12.01
CA TRP A 108 10.15 -26.14 12.00
C TRP A 108 10.67 -26.35 13.44
N SER A 109 10.47 -25.36 14.32
CA SER A 109 10.83 -25.44 15.75
C SER A 109 10.07 -26.57 16.47
N ILE A 110 8.81 -26.83 16.08
CA ILE A 110 8.02 -27.97 16.60
C ILE A 110 8.60 -29.30 16.06
N LEU A 111 8.84 -29.40 14.75
CA LEU A 111 9.32 -30.62 14.10
C LEU A 111 10.69 -31.04 14.62
N THR A 112 11.56 -30.09 14.93
CA THR A 112 12.90 -30.32 15.50
C THR A 112 12.90 -30.46 17.03
N ARG A 113 11.73 -30.47 17.67
CA ARG A 113 11.54 -30.49 19.14
C ARG A 113 12.15 -29.30 19.88
N ARG A 114 12.65 -28.29 19.19
CA ARG A 114 13.26 -27.08 19.79
C ARG A 114 12.26 -26.35 20.69
N ARG A 115 11.01 -26.21 20.25
CA ARG A 115 9.92 -25.63 21.06
C ARG A 115 9.68 -26.41 22.37
N ALA A 116 9.67 -27.73 22.32
CA ALA A 116 9.50 -28.56 23.51
C ALA A 116 10.64 -28.35 24.52
N ILE A 117 11.89 -28.28 24.05
CA ILE A 117 13.06 -28.01 24.90
C ILE A 117 12.92 -26.64 25.56
N HIS A 118 12.49 -25.61 24.82
CA HIS A 118 12.29 -24.27 25.38
C HIS A 118 11.20 -24.26 26.48
N TRP A 119 10.12 -25.02 26.32
CA TRP A 119 9.05 -25.09 27.32
C TRP A 119 9.49 -25.86 28.58
N ILE A 120 10.18 -26.98 28.39
CA ILE A 120 10.72 -27.77 29.51
C ILE A 120 11.76 -26.95 30.30
N SER A 121 12.53 -26.07 29.64
CA SER A 121 13.47 -25.16 30.31
C SER A 121 12.81 -24.00 31.06
N GLY A 122 11.47 -24.01 31.19
CA GLY A 122 10.71 -22.99 31.92
C GLY A 122 10.47 -21.68 31.14
N ARG A 123 10.74 -21.66 29.84
CA ARG A 123 10.46 -20.48 29.01
C ARG A 123 8.95 -20.37 28.75
N HIS A 124 8.34 -19.29 29.25
CA HIS A 124 6.92 -19.04 29.01
C HIS A 124 6.64 -18.86 27.51
N PRO A 125 5.55 -19.46 26.95
CA PRO A 125 5.21 -19.40 25.52
C PRO A 125 5.14 -17.97 24.98
N LEU A 126 4.61 -17.01 25.73
CA LEU A 126 4.54 -15.59 25.32
C LEU A 126 5.90 -14.94 25.02
N ARG A 127 6.99 -15.48 25.58
CA ARG A 127 8.34 -14.99 25.27
C ARG A 127 8.76 -15.27 23.81
N ALA A 128 8.09 -16.17 23.12
CA ALA A 128 8.29 -16.40 21.68
C ALA A 128 7.78 -15.23 20.82
N LEU A 129 6.81 -14.46 21.31
CA LEU A 129 6.29 -13.29 20.61
C LEU A 129 7.35 -12.17 20.47
N GLY A 130 8.27 -12.03 21.43
CA GLY A 130 9.29 -10.98 21.41
C GLY A 130 10.20 -11.03 20.17
N PRO A 131 10.85 -12.15 19.85
CA PRO A 131 11.66 -12.29 18.63
C PRO A 131 10.86 -12.06 17.34
N ALA A 132 9.61 -12.55 17.26
CA ALA A 132 8.73 -12.31 16.11
C ALA A 132 8.37 -10.82 15.98
N ALA A 133 8.00 -10.17 17.09
CA ALA A 133 7.75 -8.73 17.11
C ALA A 133 8.98 -7.92 16.69
N ALA A 134 10.18 -8.31 17.13
CA ALA A 134 11.42 -7.66 16.75
C ALA A 134 11.67 -7.73 15.23
N VAL A 135 11.39 -8.88 14.58
CA VAL A 135 11.47 -9.00 13.11
C VAL A 135 10.47 -8.05 12.44
N GLY A 136 9.21 -8.04 12.90
CA GLY A 136 8.19 -7.14 12.37
C GLY A 136 8.57 -5.66 12.51
N LEU A 137 9.11 -5.27 13.67
CA LEU A 137 9.57 -3.90 13.94
C LEU A 137 10.77 -3.50 13.07
N VAL A 138 11.71 -4.41 12.80
CA VAL A 138 12.85 -4.15 11.90
C VAL A 138 12.40 -3.99 10.46
N LEU A 139 11.37 -4.74 10.03
CA LEU A 139 10.84 -4.68 8.67
C LEU A 139 9.83 -3.53 8.45
N ALA A 140 9.27 -2.95 9.52
CA ALA A 140 8.30 -1.86 9.42
C ALA A 140 8.85 -0.61 8.71
N PRO A 141 10.05 -0.05 9.04
CA PRO A 141 10.61 1.08 8.32
C PRO A 141 10.97 0.74 6.87
N LEU A 142 11.37 -0.50 6.58
CA LEU A 142 11.59 -0.95 5.21
C LEU A 142 10.27 -0.93 4.43
N GLN A 143 9.18 -1.47 4.99
CA GLN A 143 7.85 -1.45 4.36
C GLN A 143 7.39 -0.01 4.09
N TYR A 144 7.58 0.89 5.05
CA TYR A 144 7.26 2.31 4.89
C TYR A 144 8.00 2.94 3.71
N THR A 145 9.32 2.77 3.65
CA THR A 145 10.17 3.33 2.58
C THR A 145 9.80 2.73 1.21
N LEU A 146 9.52 1.44 1.16
CA LEU A 146 9.05 0.75 -0.04
C LEU A 146 7.72 1.32 -0.55
N GLU A 147 6.73 1.52 0.34
CA GLU A 147 5.39 1.98 -0.04
C GLU A 147 5.34 3.47 -0.42
N THR A 148 6.09 4.31 0.31
CA THR A 148 5.98 5.78 0.16
C THR A 148 6.88 6.34 -0.92
N ARG A 149 8.05 5.72 -1.16
CA ARG A 149 9.08 6.26 -2.04
C ARG A 149 9.45 5.32 -3.18
N TRP A 150 10.05 4.17 -2.86
CA TRP A 150 10.69 3.35 -3.88
C TRP A 150 9.72 2.73 -4.89
N ARG A 151 8.57 2.26 -4.42
CA ARG A 151 7.55 1.66 -5.30
C ARG A 151 6.90 2.67 -6.23
N PRO A 152 6.43 3.86 -5.80
CA PRO A 152 5.93 4.88 -6.71
C PRO A 152 6.96 5.28 -7.77
N GLU A 153 8.21 5.56 -7.36
CA GLU A 153 9.30 5.89 -8.26
C GLU A 153 9.56 4.76 -9.30
N ALA A 154 9.61 3.50 -8.83
CA ALA A 154 9.83 2.35 -9.70
C ALA A 154 8.70 2.14 -10.71
N VAL A 155 7.45 2.32 -10.32
CA VAL A 155 6.29 2.19 -11.21
C VAL A 155 6.26 3.35 -12.21
N LEU A 156 6.54 4.56 -11.77
CA LEU A 156 6.60 5.73 -12.65
C LEU A 156 7.72 5.58 -13.69
N ALA A 157 8.91 5.14 -13.26
CA ALA A 157 10.04 4.89 -14.18
C ALA A 157 9.69 3.84 -15.26
N GLN A 158 9.02 2.74 -14.88
CA GLN A 158 8.56 1.72 -15.84
C GLN A 158 7.51 2.28 -16.80
N SER A 159 6.58 3.11 -16.31
CA SER A 159 5.55 3.74 -17.12
C SER A 159 6.15 4.70 -18.17
N VAL A 160 7.08 5.57 -17.74
CA VAL A 160 7.76 6.53 -18.64
C VAL A 160 8.60 5.80 -19.69
N ALA A 161 9.29 4.75 -19.30
CA ALA A 161 10.11 3.94 -20.21
C ALA A 161 9.29 2.95 -21.06
N LYS A 162 7.96 2.90 -20.89
CA LYS A 162 7.04 1.98 -21.59
C LYS A 162 7.39 0.51 -21.41
N LEU A 163 7.89 0.12 -20.23
CA LEU A 163 8.35 -1.23 -19.95
C LEU A 163 7.33 -2.05 -19.15
N GLY A 164 7.08 -3.27 -19.60
CA GLY A 164 6.27 -4.26 -18.93
C GLY A 164 4.83 -3.81 -18.67
N ALA A 165 4.19 -4.41 -17.67
CA ALA A 165 2.78 -4.18 -17.33
C ALA A 165 2.42 -2.71 -17.07
N TYR A 166 3.34 -1.93 -16.54
CA TYR A 166 3.07 -0.52 -16.24
C TYR A 166 3.26 0.37 -17.46
N GLY A 167 4.21 0.03 -18.34
CA GLY A 167 4.36 0.69 -19.65
C GLY A 167 3.12 0.52 -20.54
N GLU A 168 2.48 -0.67 -20.51
CA GLU A 168 1.25 -0.92 -21.27
C GLU A 168 0.02 -0.23 -20.68
N ARG A 169 -0.12 -0.23 -19.35
CA ARG A 169 -1.33 0.26 -18.67
C ARG A 169 -1.40 1.77 -18.57
N TYR A 170 -0.26 2.42 -18.36
CA TYR A 170 -0.17 3.85 -18.08
C TYR A 170 0.51 4.60 -19.22
N VAL A 171 0.24 4.17 -20.47
CA VAL A 171 0.75 4.85 -21.66
C VAL A 171 0.23 6.28 -21.70
N ARG A 172 1.16 7.23 -21.56
CA ARG A 172 0.88 8.67 -21.58
C ARG A 172 0.66 9.23 -23.00
N ASP A 173 0.93 8.44 -24.04
CA ASP A 173 0.77 8.86 -25.44
C ASP A 173 -0.57 8.47 -26.07
N ARG A 174 -1.55 7.99 -25.26
CA ARG A 174 -2.89 7.76 -25.79
C ARG A 174 -3.53 9.09 -26.12
N PRO A 175 -4.26 9.21 -27.26
CA PRO A 175 -5.05 10.41 -27.52
C PRO A 175 -5.93 10.65 -26.30
N ALA A 176 -5.83 11.82 -25.75
CA ALA A 176 -6.52 12.18 -24.55
C ALA A 176 -8.02 11.99 -24.78
N LYS A 177 -8.67 11.31 -23.86
CA LYS A 177 -10.15 11.33 -23.83
C LYS A 177 -10.55 12.67 -23.21
N PRO A 178 -11.55 13.35 -23.79
CA PRO A 178 -12.07 14.56 -23.19
C PRO A 178 -12.53 14.26 -21.77
N VAL A 179 -12.09 15.04 -20.82
CA VAL A 179 -12.40 14.88 -19.40
C VAL A 179 -13.19 16.10 -18.95
N TRP A 180 -14.24 15.83 -18.17
CA TRP A 180 -15.05 16.85 -17.55
C TRP A 180 -14.68 16.99 -16.08
N PHE A 181 -14.38 18.20 -15.64
CA PHE A 181 -14.16 18.54 -14.24
C PHE A 181 -15.23 19.51 -13.79
N MET A 182 -15.86 19.23 -12.65
CA MET A 182 -16.87 20.11 -12.06
C MET A 182 -16.43 20.57 -10.68
N SER A 183 -16.39 21.86 -10.47
CA SER A 183 -16.30 22.53 -9.18
C SER A 183 -17.59 23.32 -8.94
N ALA A 184 -17.77 23.86 -7.74
CA ALA A 184 -19.04 24.49 -7.31
C ALA A 184 -19.63 25.47 -8.34
N ASP A 185 -18.82 26.32 -8.96
CA ASP A 185 -19.22 27.37 -9.90
C ASP A 185 -18.67 27.19 -11.33
N ARG A 186 -17.85 26.15 -11.57
CA ARG A 186 -17.14 25.96 -12.86
C ARG A 186 -17.21 24.54 -13.35
N LEU A 187 -17.39 24.42 -14.65
CA LEU A 187 -17.28 23.17 -15.38
C LEU A 187 -16.15 23.33 -16.39
N VAL A 188 -15.16 22.45 -16.35
CA VAL A 188 -14.02 22.47 -17.26
C VAL A 188 -14.07 21.22 -18.12
N HIS A 189 -14.03 21.41 -19.43
CA HIS A 189 -13.87 20.36 -20.42
C HIS A 189 -12.52 20.53 -21.09
N ALA A 190 -11.73 19.49 -21.16
CA ALA A 190 -10.42 19.54 -21.81
C ALA A 190 -9.94 18.16 -22.23
N ASP A 191 -9.11 18.14 -23.26
CA ASP A 191 -8.29 17.00 -23.59
C ASP A 191 -6.95 17.11 -22.85
N ILE A 192 -6.51 16.02 -22.20
CA ILE A 192 -5.25 16.00 -21.47
C ILE A 192 -4.14 15.46 -22.35
N ARG A 193 -3.11 16.26 -22.57
CA ARG A 193 -1.85 15.81 -23.12
C ARG A 193 -0.90 15.49 -21.97
N PHE A 194 -0.63 14.20 -21.78
CA PHE A 194 0.32 13.77 -20.77
C PHE A 194 1.75 14.05 -21.22
N GLY A 195 2.48 14.78 -20.42
CA GLY A 195 3.90 15.09 -20.63
C GLY A 195 4.46 15.79 -19.40
N PRO A 196 5.77 15.94 -19.23
CA PRO A 196 6.35 16.89 -18.28
C PRO A 196 6.58 18.26 -18.95
N PRO A 197 5.77 19.30 -18.66
CA PRO A 197 4.54 19.33 -17.86
C PRO A 197 3.32 18.76 -18.60
N ALA A 198 2.29 18.33 -17.84
CA ALA A 198 0.99 17.98 -18.41
C ALA A 198 0.28 19.24 -18.91
N GLU A 199 -0.33 19.17 -20.09
CA GLU A 199 -1.05 20.28 -20.73
C GLU A 199 -2.52 19.91 -20.93
N LEU A 200 -3.38 20.91 -20.87
CA LEU A 200 -4.76 20.79 -21.34
C LEU A 200 -4.87 21.33 -22.76
N VAL A 201 -5.58 20.62 -23.63
CA VAL A 201 -5.79 20.97 -25.04
C VAL A 201 -7.29 21.06 -25.28
N ASP A 202 -7.71 21.95 -26.18
CA ASP A 202 -9.12 22.21 -26.48
C ASP A 202 -9.96 22.45 -25.22
N VAL A 203 -9.54 23.46 -24.46
CA VAL A 203 -10.07 23.75 -23.12
C VAL A 203 -11.29 24.63 -23.21
N ASP A 204 -12.42 24.17 -22.69
CA ASP A 204 -13.61 24.95 -22.47
C ASP A 204 -13.87 25.08 -20.94
N VAL A 205 -13.90 26.31 -20.44
CA VAL A 205 -14.27 26.63 -19.05
C VAL A 205 -15.60 27.32 -19.03
N TYR A 206 -16.59 26.69 -18.41
CA TYR A 206 -17.92 27.22 -18.22
C TYR A 206 -18.05 27.72 -16.78
N ARG A 207 -18.46 28.97 -16.60
CA ARG A 207 -18.83 29.53 -15.30
C ARG A 207 -20.35 29.50 -15.16
N LEU A 208 -20.81 29.01 -14.02
CA LEU A 208 -22.23 28.91 -13.70
C LEU A 208 -22.63 30.11 -12.78
N ASP A 209 -23.83 30.59 -12.96
CA ASP A 209 -24.46 31.55 -12.03
C ASP A 209 -25.12 30.76 -10.85
N ASP A 210 -25.61 31.49 -9.84
CA ASP A 210 -26.28 30.89 -8.66
C ASP A 210 -27.52 30.05 -9.02
N LEU A 211 -28.05 30.19 -10.24
CA LEU A 211 -29.15 29.41 -10.77
C LEU A 211 -28.70 28.21 -11.63
N GLY A 212 -27.39 27.93 -11.66
CA GLY A 212 -26.81 26.85 -12.44
C GLY A 212 -26.80 27.11 -13.97
N ARG A 213 -26.98 28.34 -14.42
CA ARG A 213 -26.97 28.70 -15.85
C ARG A 213 -25.59 29.21 -16.23
N VAL A 214 -25.14 28.93 -17.45
CA VAL A 214 -23.84 29.40 -17.95
C VAL A 214 -23.87 30.94 -18.04
N SER A 215 -23.00 31.60 -17.30
CA SER A 215 -22.79 33.03 -17.28
C SER A 215 -21.62 33.47 -18.16
N GLU A 216 -20.61 32.64 -18.27
CA GLU A 216 -19.39 32.91 -19.01
C GLU A 216 -18.85 31.60 -19.60
N VAL A 217 -18.27 31.68 -20.79
CA VAL A 217 -17.53 30.58 -21.44
C VAL A 217 -16.16 31.10 -21.87
N ILE A 218 -15.11 30.37 -21.51
CA ILE A 218 -13.75 30.66 -21.96
C ILE A 218 -13.26 29.43 -22.73
N ARG A 219 -12.88 29.62 -23.98
CA ARG A 219 -12.28 28.58 -24.81
C ARG A 219 -10.85 28.94 -25.12
N ALA A 220 -9.95 27.99 -24.98
CA ALA A 220 -8.56 28.14 -25.36
C ALA A 220 -8.02 26.91 -26.08
N ALA A 221 -7.11 27.11 -27.01
CA ALA A 221 -6.47 26.01 -27.73
C ALA A 221 -5.61 25.16 -26.78
N ARG A 222 -4.95 25.81 -25.81
CA ARG A 222 -4.09 25.14 -24.82
C ARG A 222 -4.11 25.86 -23.49
N ALA A 223 -3.91 25.09 -22.41
CA ALA A 223 -3.61 25.63 -21.09
C ALA A 223 -2.45 24.87 -20.46
N GLU A 224 -1.45 25.61 -19.99
CA GLU A 224 -0.23 25.11 -19.37
C GLU A 224 -0.18 25.53 -17.90
N PRO A 225 0.42 24.73 -16.98
CA PRO A 225 0.64 25.14 -15.61
C PRO A 225 1.49 26.42 -15.55
N SER A 226 1.06 27.40 -14.74
CA SER A 226 1.81 28.67 -14.59
C SER A 226 2.98 28.58 -13.62
N GLY A 227 3.12 27.46 -12.88
CA GLY A 227 4.04 27.30 -11.75
C GLY A 227 3.44 27.73 -10.40
N THR A 228 2.26 28.35 -10.39
CA THR A 228 1.49 28.60 -9.17
C THR A 228 0.38 27.55 -9.06
N PRO A 229 0.12 26.97 -7.86
CA PRO A 229 -0.98 26.04 -7.66
C PRO A 229 -2.30 26.60 -8.21
N ASP A 230 -3.08 25.75 -8.88
CA ASP A 230 -4.40 26.06 -9.44
C ASP A 230 -4.47 27.20 -10.47
N VAL A 231 -3.33 27.79 -10.86
CA VAL A 231 -3.26 28.83 -11.89
C VAL A 231 -2.73 28.23 -13.19
N TRP A 232 -3.52 28.39 -14.24
CA TRP A 232 -3.19 27.90 -15.57
C TRP A 232 -3.05 29.05 -16.54
N ARG A 233 -2.07 28.95 -17.43
CA ARG A 233 -1.82 29.88 -18.51
C ARG A 233 -2.55 29.39 -19.75
N PHE A 234 -3.62 30.11 -20.13
CA PHE A 234 -4.41 29.83 -21.31
C PHE A 234 -3.82 30.57 -22.49
N ARG A 235 -3.65 29.86 -23.62
CA ARG A 235 -3.15 30.43 -24.86
C ARG A 235 -4.27 30.51 -25.90
N ASP A 236 -4.34 31.64 -26.60
CA ASP A 236 -5.37 31.95 -27.61
C ASP A 236 -6.79 31.86 -27.01
N ALA A 237 -6.99 32.47 -25.85
CA ALA A 237 -8.24 32.44 -25.12
C ALA A 237 -9.28 33.37 -25.77
N ILE A 238 -10.49 32.86 -25.94
CA ILE A 238 -11.68 33.59 -26.37
C ILE A 238 -12.70 33.48 -25.25
N ARG A 239 -13.19 34.64 -24.84
CA ARG A 239 -14.17 34.75 -23.74
C ARG A 239 -15.52 35.20 -24.28
N TRP A 240 -16.58 34.50 -23.92
CA TRP A 240 -17.96 34.88 -24.15
C TRP A 240 -18.64 35.14 -22.80
N THR A 241 -19.38 36.23 -22.72
CA THR A 241 -20.21 36.54 -21.57
C THR A 241 -21.66 36.60 -22.00
N ARG A 242 -22.56 36.32 -21.06
CA ARG A 242 -24.00 36.46 -21.31
C ARG A 242 -24.34 37.91 -21.66
N ASP A 243 -25.14 38.12 -22.70
CA ASP A 243 -25.58 39.44 -23.10
C ASP A 243 -26.64 39.97 -22.11
N PRO A 244 -26.41 41.10 -21.41
CA PRO A 244 -27.40 41.66 -20.51
C PRO A 244 -28.72 42.04 -21.20
N ALA A 245 -28.67 42.37 -22.50
CA ALA A 245 -29.85 42.75 -23.29
C ALA A 245 -30.63 41.53 -23.79
N SER A 246 -29.97 40.35 -23.88
CA SER A 246 -30.60 39.11 -24.34
C SER A 246 -30.05 37.93 -23.54
N PRO A 247 -30.66 37.59 -22.38
CA PRO A 247 -30.14 36.55 -21.48
C PRO A 247 -30.00 35.15 -22.08
N SER A 248 -30.58 34.89 -23.23
CA SER A 248 -30.49 33.63 -24.01
C SER A 248 -29.31 33.62 -24.98
N SER A 249 -28.60 34.75 -25.17
CA SER A 249 -27.46 34.86 -26.08
C SER A 249 -26.15 35.12 -25.37
N MET A 250 -25.04 34.66 -25.99
CA MET A 250 -23.66 34.88 -25.53
C MET A 250 -22.98 35.84 -26.50
N ARG A 251 -22.27 36.84 -25.97
CA ARG A 251 -21.50 37.81 -26.74
C ARG A 251 -20.01 37.60 -26.53
N VAL A 252 -19.21 37.65 -27.57
CA VAL A 252 -17.75 37.68 -27.46
C VAL A 252 -17.34 38.96 -26.75
N SER A 253 -16.74 38.83 -25.56
CA SER A 253 -16.29 39.98 -24.77
C SER A 253 -14.82 40.31 -24.98
N THR A 254 -13.95 39.30 -25.12
CA THR A 254 -12.51 39.47 -25.21
C THR A 254 -11.86 38.38 -26.01
N ARG A 255 -10.77 38.70 -26.73
CA ARG A 255 -9.80 37.74 -27.29
C ARG A 255 -8.46 38.14 -26.74
N THR A 256 -7.75 37.15 -26.11
CA THR A 256 -6.46 37.39 -25.48
C THR A 256 -5.49 36.32 -25.92
N GLY A 257 -4.25 36.72 -26.29
CA GLY A 257 -3.21 35.76 -26.68
C GLY A 257 -2.76 34.89 -25.50
N GLU A 258 -2.64 35.49 -24.30
CA GLU A 258 -2.37 34.77 -23.06
C GLU A 258 -3.24 35.30 -21.92
N GLU A 259 -3.80 34.39 -21.13
CA GLU A 259 -4.60 34.71 -19.95
C GLU A 259 -4.29 33.77 -18.81
N LEU A 260 -4.09 34.29 -17.59
CA LEU A 260 -3.94 33.49 -16.38
C LEU A 260 -5.29 33.30 -15.73
N LEU A 261 -5.71 32.05 -15.59
CA LEU A 261 -6.97 31.71 -14.96
C LEU A 261 -6.74 30.72 -13.83
N THR A 262 -7.40 30.99 -12.70
CA THR A 262 -7.48 30.04 -11.60
C THR A 262 -8.61 29.06 -11.89
N ILE A 263 -8.27 27.81 -12.09
CA ILE A 263 -9.23 26.70 -12.17
C ILE A 263 -8.94 25.72 -11.05
N PRO A 264 -9.95 25.12 -10.42
CA PRO A 264 -9.77 24.24 -9.26
C PRO A 264 -9.24 22.86 -9.71
N LEU A 265 -8.15 22.87 -10.44
CA LEU A 265 -7.51 21.67 -10.99
C LEU A 265 -6.01 21.76 -10.80
N HIS A 266 -5.51 21.06 -9.79
CA HIS A 266 -4.08 21.06 -9.50
C HIS A 266 -3.28 20.36 -10.60
N PRO A 267 -2.16 20.94 -11.09
CA PRO A 267 -1.36 20.36 -12.18
C PRO A 267 -0.87 18.93 -11.90
N LEU A 268 -0.53 18.61 -10.64
CA LEU A 268 -0.14 17.25 -10.26
C LEU A 268 -1.29 16.26 -10.41
N ALA A 269 -2.53 16.65 -10.10
CA ALA A 269 -3.69 15.77 -10.28
C ALA A 269 -3.90 15.42 -11.76
N VAL A 270 -3.66 16.37 -12.67
CA VAL A 270 -3.65 16.14 -14.12
C VAL A 270 -2.50 15.22 -14.52
N THR A 271 -1.31 15.45 -13.99
CA THR A 271 -0.12 14.65 -14.28
C THR A 271 -0.31 13.17 -13.91
N TYR A 272 -1.00 12.89 -12.81
CA TYR A 272 -1.26 11.54 -12.34
C TYR A 272 -2.61 10.96 -12.77
N MET A 273 -3.35 11.65 -13.61
CA MET A 273 -4.64 11.15 -14.08
C MET A 273 -4.48 9.81 -14.80
N GLY A 274 -5.33 8.85 -14.44
CA GLY A 274 -5.23 7.47 -14.93
C GLY A 274 -4.17 6.60 -14.25
N VAL A 275 -3.32 7.18 -13.39
CA VAL A 275 -2.40 6.43 -12.53
C VAL A 275 -3.11 6.15 -11.20
N PRO A 276 -3.24 4.89 -10.75
CA PRO A 276 -3.84 4.59 -9.47
C PRO A 276 -3.11 5.29 -8.31
N ALA A 277 -3.85 5.85 -7.35
CA ALA A 277 -3.32 6.61 -6.22
C ALA A 277 -2.20 5.89 -5.44
N LYS A 278 -2.26 4.56 -5.38
CA LYS A 278 -1.20 3.72 -4.77
C LYS A 278 0.20 3.84 -5.40
N TYR A 279 0.32 4.46 -6.58
CA TYR A 279 1.58 4.64 -7.30
C TYR A 279 1.99 6.12 -7.41
N VAL A 280 1.21 7.03 -6.84
CA VAL A 280 1.57 8.44 -6.75
C VAL A 280 2.55 8.62 -5.58
N PRO A 281 3.66 9.37 -5.71
CA PRO A 281 4.55 9.69 -4.60
C PRO A 281 3.82 10.32 -3.40
N ASP A 282 4.35 10.10 -2.20
CA ASP A 282 3.64 10.51 -0.97
C ASP A 282 3.49 12.03 -0.85
N ASP A 283 4.52 12.78 -1.26
CA ASP A 283 4.50 14.24 -1.22
C ASP A 283 3.50 14.81 -2.23
N ASP A 284 3.50 14.30 -3.46
CA ASP A 284 2.55 14.69 -4.51
C ASP A 284 1.12 14.33 -4.12
N LEU A 285 0.94 13.17 -3.45
CA LEU A 285 -0.35 12.74 -2.94
C LEU A 285 -0.91 13.72 -1.90
N ARG A 286 -0.07 14.18 -0.97
CA ARG A 286 -0.45 15.17 0.05
C ARG A 286 -0.77 16.52 -0.57
N GLU A 287 0.00 16.96 -1.57
CA GLU A 287 -0.22 18.21 -2.27
C GLU A 287 -1.55 18.20 -3.03
N ILE A 288 -1.87 17.11 -3.74
CA ILE A 288 -3.16 16.93 -4.42
C ILE A 288 -4.32 16.95 -3.42
N ILE A 289 -4.17 16.28 -2.26
CA ILE A 289 -5.20 16.29 -1.21
C ILE A 289 -5.37 17.69 -0.62
N ALA A 290 -4.27 18.42 -0.38
CA ALA A 290 -4.29 19.77 0.18
C ALA A 290 -4.94 20.78 -0.76
N SER A 291 -4.82 20.61 -2.09
CA SER A 291 -5.47 21.47 -3.08
C SER A 291 -7.00 21.27 -3.18
N GLY A 292 -7.53 20.19 -2.58
CA GLY A 292 -8.95 19.84 -2.70
C GLY A 292 -9.36 19.22 -4.04
N THR A 293 -8.42 19.08 -4.98
CA THR A 293 -8.67 18.49 -6.30
C THR A 293 -9.01 16.99 -6.22
N ASP A 294 -8.64 16.33 -5.11
CA ASP A 294 -9.00 14.93 -4.84
C ASP A 294 -10.50 14.66 -4.88
N MET A 295 -11.32 15.68 -4.51
CA MET A 295 -12.77 15.58 -4.58
C MET A 295 -13.30 15.50 -6.02
N LEU A 296 -12.57 16.07 -6.98
CA LEU A 296 -12.93 16.12 -8.40
C LEU A 296 -12.46 14.86 -9.15
N VAL A 297 -11.28 14.34 -8.80
CA VAL A 297 -10.60 13.26 -9.55
C VAL A 297 -10.85 11.88 -8.94
N GLY A 298 -11.34 11.80 -7.73
CA GLY A 298 -11.66 10.56 -7.01
C GLY A 298 -11.04 10.51 -5.61
N ALA A 299 -11.78 9.92 -4.67
CA ALA A 299 -11.41 9.91 -3.25
C ALA A 299 -10.26 8.94 -2.89
N ASP A 300 -9.66 8.28 -3.87
CA ASP A 300 -8.68 7.23 -3.67
C ASP A 300 -7.39 7.74 -2.99
N TYR A 301 -7.05 9.02 -3.22
CA TYR A 301 -5.80 9.60 -2.71
C TYR A 301 -5.72 9.57 -1.18
N ARG A 302 -6.81 9.95 -0.47
CA ARG A 302 -6.85 9.92 1.00
C ARG A 302 -6.79 8.51 1.55
N VAL A 303 -7.50 7.57 0.92
CA VAL A 303 -7.46 6.15 1.29
C VAL A 303 -6.03 5.63 1.19
N TRP A 304 -5.33 5.89 0.08
CA TRP A 304 -3.98 5.38 -0.12
C TRP A 304 -2.94 6.05 0.77
N LEU A 305 -3.13 7.31 1.16
CA LEU A 305 -2.28 7.97 2.16
C LEU A 305 -2.38 7.25 3.51
N GLU A 306 -3.60 6.95 3.98
CA GLU A 306 -3.81 6.22 5.23
C GLU A 306 -3.38 4.76 5.14
N VAL A 307 -3.64 4.08 4.02
CA VAL A 307 -3.20 2.69 3.78
C VAL A 307 -1.68 2.57 3.89
N ARG A 308 -0.90 3.51 3.36
CA ARG A 308 0.57 3.50 3.50
C ARG A 308 1.02 3.60 4.95
N ARG A 309 0.37 4.47 5.74
CA ARG A 309 0.64 4.60 7.18
C ARG A 309 0.32 3.31 7.92
N ALA A 310 -0.84 2.73 7.66
CA ALA A 310 -1.26 1.47 8.27
C ALA A 310 -0.38 0.29 7.86
N ASN A 311 0.00 0.19 6.58
CA ASN A 311 0.87 -0.85 6.05
C ASN A 311 2.28 -0.86 6.68
N THR A 312 2.73 0.26 7.25
CA THR A 312 3.96 0.31 8.03
C THR A 312 3.94 -0.67 9.20
N LEU A 313 2.78 -0.85 9.85
CA LEU A 313 2.60 -1.78 10.96
C LEU A 313 2.24 -3.20 10.51
N MET A 314 1.94 -3.41 9.24
CA MET A 314 1.51 -4.71 8.74
C MET A 314 2.56 -5.82 8.95
N PRO A 315 3.87 -5.62 8.74
CA PRO A 315 4.88 -6.63 9.07
C PRO A 315 4.86 -7.04 10.55
N LEU A 316 4.68 -6.07 11.46
CA LEU A 316 4.55 -6.35 12.89
C LEU A 316 3.29 -7.15 13.21
N ALA A 317 2.14 -6.72 12.68
CA ALA A 317 0.87 -7.41 12.87
C ALA A 317 0.91 -8.85 12.35
N MET A 318 1.47 -9.06 11.16
CA MET A 318 1.62 -10.38 10.54
C MET A 318 2.61 -11.27 11.30
N ALA A 319 3.70 -10.70 11.83
CA ALA A 319 4.67 -11.42 12.65
C ALA A 319 4.05 -11.94 13.95
N LEU A 320 3.35 -11.06 14.66
CA LEU A 320 2.66 -11.41 15.91
C LEU A 320 1.53 -12.40 15.68
N LEU A 321 0.75 -12.23 14.62
CA LEU A 321 -0.33 -13.14 14.25
C LEU A 321 0.23 -14.53 13.95
N ALA A 322 1.27 -14.65 13.13
CA ALA A 322 1.90 -15.92 12.78
C ALA A 322 2.42 -16.66 14.02
N ALA A 323 3.14 -15.95 14.89
CA ALA A 323 3.64 -16.52 16.15
C ALA A 323 2.50 -16.98 17.06
N SER A 324 1.42 -16.17 17.20
CA SER A 324 0.27 -16.48 18.05
C SER A 324 -0.52 -17.69 17.54
N VAL A 325 -0.81 -17.71 16.25
CA VAL A 325 -1.53 -18.82 15.59
C VAL A 325 -0.75 -20.11 15.70
N SER A 326 0.59 -20.06 15.67
CA SER A 326 1.44 -21.24 15.82
C SER A 326 1.28 -21.95 17.18
N PHE A 327 0.77 -21.25 18.22
CA PHE A 327 0.52 -21.87 19.52
C PHE A 327 -0.57 -22.95 19.47
N PHE A 328 -1.50 -22.89 18.52
CA PHE A 328 -2.49 -23.95 18.31
C PHE A 328 -1.86 -25.28 17.89
N ALA A 329 -0.70 -25.24 17.27
CA ALA A 329 0.05 -26.45 16.94
C ALA A 329 0.69 -27.11 18.17
N GLY A 330 0.78 -26.39 19.30
CA GLY A 330 1.34 -26.88 20.56
C GLY A 330 2.81 -27.30 20.42
N ALA A 331 3.22 -28.30 21.22
CA ALA A 331 4.56 -28.91 21.16
C ALA A 331 4.59 -30.21 20.35
N ARG A 332 3.45 -30.69 19.85
CA ARG A 332 3.31 -31.92 19.07
C ARG A 332 3.20 -31.59 17.59
N ARG A 333 3.42 -32.61 16.73
CA ARG A 333 3.23 -32.43 15.28
C ARG A 333 1.80 -31.95 14.99
N PRO A 334 1.62 -30.81 14.32
CA PRO A 334 0.30 -30.29 14.02
C PRO A 334 -0.44 -31.19 13.05
N SER A 335 -1.74 -31.36 13.25
CA SER A 335 -2.60 -32.02 12.28
C SER A 335 -2.83 -31.13 11.05
N LEU A 336 -3.17 -31.74 9.91
CA LEU A 336 -3.46 -31.01 8.67
C LEU A 336 -4.53 -29.91 8.85
N PRO A 337 -5.66 -30.14 9.56
CA PRO A 337 -6.63 -29.09 9.81
C PRO A 337 -6.07 -27.88 10.59
N VAL A 338 -5.17 -28.13 11.56
CA VAL A 338 -4.52 -27.04 12.31
C VAL A 338 -3.62 -26.21 11.38
N LEU A 339 -2.82 -26.88 10.52
CA LEU A 339 -2.00 -26.19 9.53
C LEU A 339 -2.85 -25.35 8.57
N ALA A 340 -3.93 -25.94 8.03
CA ALA A 340 -4.86 -25.24 7.16
C ALA A 340 -5.47 -24.02 7.86
N GLY A 341 -5.91 -24.17 9.13
CA GLY A 341 -6.41 -23.06 9.93
C GLY A 341 -5.40 -21.94 10.14
N CYS A 342 -4.13 -22.26 10.38
CA CYS A 342 -3.06 -21.29 10.50
C CYS A 342 -2.87 -20.49 9.20
N VAL A 343 -2.83 -21.16 8.05
CA VAL A 343 -2.68 -20.49 6.74
C VAL A 343 -3.91 -19.64 6.43
N LEU A 344 -5.11 -20.16 6.68
CA LEU A 344 -6.36 -19.42 6.48
C LEU A 344 -6.43 -18.15 7.33
N ALA A 345 -5.93 -18.16 8.56
CA ALA A 345 -5.90 -16.97 9.40
C ALA A 345 -5.09 -15.83 8.75
N GLY A 346 -3.90 -16.11 8.23
CA GLY A 346 -3.09 -15.11 7.53
C GLY A 346 -3.72 -14.66 6.21
N TYR A 347 -4.28 -15.60 5.44
CA TYR A 347 -4.95 -15.28 4.19
C TYR A 347 -6.21 -14.41 4.39
N SER A 348 -6.97 -14.67 5.45
CA SER A 348 -8.16 -13.87 5.80
C SER A 348 -7.82 -12.40 6.05
N ILE A 349 -6.70 -12.11 6.70
CA ILE A 349 -6.24 -10.72 6.88
C ILE A 349 -5.89 -10.09 5.53
N HIS A 350 -5.22 -10.83 4.66
CA HIS A 350 -4.91 -10.32 3.31
C HIS A 350 -6.17 -9.99 2.50
N VAL A 351 -7.19 -10.84 2.57
CA VAL A 351 -8.49 -10.58 1.93
C VAL A 351 -9.18 -9.39 2.59
N ALA A 352 -9.19 -9.32 3.93
CA ALA A 352 -9.78 -8.19 4.65
C ALA A 352 -9.16 -6.85 4.21
N VAL A 353 -7.82 -6.76 4.12
CA VAL A 353 -7.13 -5.56 3.61
C VAL A 353 -7.69 -5.12 2.26
N ARG A 354 -7.86 -6.07 1.31
CA ARG A 354 -8.38 -5.76 -0.03
C ARG A 354 -9.81 -5.28 -0.01
N VAL A 355 -10.67 -5.94 0.78
CA VAL A 355 -12.10 -5.57 0.90
C VAL A 355 -12.25 -4.19 1.52
N PHE A 356 -11.53 -3.90 2.60
CA PHE A 356 -11.62 -2.61 3.28
C PHE A 356 -11.06 -1.47 2.42
N ILE A 357 -9.96 -1.67 1.70
CA ILE A 357 -9.44 -0.68 0.74
C ILE A 357 -10.49 -0.39 -0.34
N ALA A 358 -11.06 -1.42 -0.96
CA ALA A 358 -12.10 -1.23 -1.97
C ALA A 358 -13.34 -0.49 -1.44
N ALA A 359 -13.76 -0.79 -0.21
CA ALA A 359 -14.86 -0.07 0.44
C ALA A 359 -14.51 1.41 0.70
N GLY A 360 -13.26 1.72 1.03
CA GLY A 360 -12.77 3.09 1.16
C GLY A 360 -12.73 3.83 -0.17
N GLU A 361 -12.18 3.20 -1.23
CA GLU A 361 -12.15 3.76 -2.59
C GLU A 361 -13.57 4.06 -3.12
N LEU A 362 -14.55 3.22 -2.76
CA LEU A 362 -15.97 3.42 -3.08
C LEU A 362 -16.69 4.40 -2.14
N ARG A 363 -15.97 5.02 -1.19
CA ARG A 363 -16.52 5.94 -0.18
C ARG A 363 -17.62 5.32 0.73
N ILE A 364 -17.67 4.01 0.85
CA ILE A 364 -18.61 3.30 1.74
C ILE A 364 -18.21 3.50 3.20
N ILE A 365 -16.89 3.56 3.47
CA ILE A 365 -16.31 3.79 4.80
C ILE A 365 -15.27 4.91 4.75
N PRO A 366 -14.99 5.58 5.88
CA PRO A 366 -13.94 6.60 5.96
C PRO A 366 -12.54 6.03 5.60
N PRO A 367 -11.64 6.85 5.04
CA PRO A 367 -10.28 6.44 4.66
C PRO A 367 -9.49 5.81 5.81
N GLU A 368 -9.60 6.37 7.00
CA GLU A 368 -8.95 5.86 8.23
C GLU A 368 -9.46 4.46 8.57
N ALA A 369 -10.77 4.26 8.53
CA ALA A 369 -11.38 2.95 8.80
C ALA A 369 -10.92 1.91 7.75
N ALA A 370 -10.89 2.29 6.47
CA ALA A 370 -10.43 1.42 5.39
C ALA A 370 -9.00 0.92 5.59
N ALA A 371 -8.12 1.77 6.11
CA ALA A 371 -6.71 1.47 6.31
C ALA A 371 -6.43 0.73 7.63
N TRP A 372 -7.01 1.20 8.74
CA TRP A 372 -6.61 0.77 10.08
C TRP A 372 -7.39 -0.43 10.63
N ILE A 373 -8.64 -0.67 10.18
CA ILE A 373 -9.43 -1.80 10.67
C ILE A 373 -8.73 -3.15 10.39
N PRO A 374 -8.19 -3.45 9.20
CA PRO A 374 -7.52 -4.73 8.96
C PRO A 374 -6.30 -4.95 9.85
N VAL A 375 -5.50 -3.90 10.09
CA VAL A 375 -4.35 -3.95 11.00
C VAL A 375 -4.82 -4.17 12.44
N GLY A 376 -5.87 -3.45 12.85
CA GLY A 376 -6.51 -3.61 14.16
C GLY A 376 -7.05 -5.03 14.40
N ILE A 377 -7.69 -5.63 13.40
CA ILE A 377 -8.16 -7.03 13.45
C ILE A 377 -6.97 -7.99 13.63
N ALA A 378 -5.89 -7.82 12.85
CA ALA A 378 -4.72 -8.67 12.96
C ALA A 378 -4.06 -8.57 14.34
N LEU A 379 -3.94 -7.37 14.90
CA LEU A 379 -3.37 -7.15 16.22
C LEU A 379 -4.32 -7.64 17.35
N ALA A 380 -5.62 -7.41 17.23
CA ALA A 380 -6.61 -7.87 18.21
C ALA A 380 -6.76 -9.40 18.24
N ALA A 381 -6.48 -10.08 17.14
CA ALA A 381 -6.45 -11.54 17.10
C ALA A 381 -5.34 -12.14 17.99
N VAL A 382 -4.23 -11.42 18.21
CA VAL A 382 -3.10 -11.90 19.02
C VAL A 382 -3.49 -12.23 20.45
N PRO A 383 -4.06 -11.30 21.27
CA PRO A 383 -4.48 -11.62 22.62
C PRO A 383 -5.60 -12.67 22.66
N LEU A 384 -6.49 -12.71 21.65
CA LEU A 384 -7.53 -13.73 21.55
C LEU A 384 -6.92 -15.13 21.42
N PHE A 385 -5.97 -15.32 20.50
CA PHE A 385 -5.27 -16.60 20.32
C PHE A 385 -4.51 -17.00 21.59
N VAL A 386 -3.83 -16.06 22.23
CA VAL A 386 -3.11 -16.29 23.49
C VAL A 386 -4.07 -16.72 24.60
N ALA A 387 -5.22 -16.06 24.75
CA ALA A 387 -6.23 -16.38 25.76
C ALA A 387 -6.84 -17.78 25.53
N VAL A 388 -7.14 -18.14 24.27
CA VAL A 388 -7.68 -19.48 23.95
C VAL A 388 -6.67 -20.59 24.27
N VAL A 389 -5.39 -20.39 24.00
CA VAL A 389 -4.35 -21.35 24.34
C VAL A 389 -4.18 -21.48 25.86
N ALA A 390 -4.11 -20.36 26.57
CA ALA A 390 -4.03 -20.35 28.03
C ALA A 390 -5.23 -21.09 28.67
N ALA A 391 -6.45 -20.88 28.17
CA ALA A 391 -7.66 -21.55 28.69
C ALA A 391 -7.65 -23.07 28.42
N ARG A 392 -6.96 -23.55 27.38
CA ARG A 392 -6.80 -24.97 27.10
C ARG A 392 -5.82 -25.64 28.07
N ASP A 393 -4.70 -24.97 28.36
CA ASP A 393 -3.69 -25.51 29.27
C ASP A 393 -4.15 -25.59 30.70
N TRP A 394 -5.17 -24.77 31.11
CA TRP A 394 -5.81 -24.85 32.42
C TRP A 394 -6.82 -26.01 32.57
N ARG A 395 -7.24 -26.65 31.49
CA ARG A 395 -8.19 -27.76 31.45
C ARG A 395 -7.57 -29.13 31.26
N ALA A 396 -6.27 -29.15 30.93
CA ALA A 396 -5.47 -30.36 30.75
C ALA A 396 -4.59 -30.65 31.98
#